data_66f0273c247492d9acaa6891bc9c134b
#
_entry.id   66f0273c247492d9acaa6891bc9c134b
#
_cell.length_a   1.000
_cell.length_b   1.000
_cell.length_c   1.000
_cell.angle_alpha   90.00
_cell.angle_beta   90.00
_cell.angle_gamma   90.00
#
_symmetry.space_group_name_H-M   'P 1'
#
loop_
_entity.id
_entity.type
_entity.pdbx_description
1 polymer ?
#
loop_
_entity_poly.entity_id
_entity_poly.type
_entity_poly.pdbx_seq_one_letter_code
_entity_poly.pdbx_strand_id
1 'polypeptide(L)'
;MKKLIMLFIISALLLSACGSAATTDTASSDSYTSPNLPVDYDGALPVRNQLALGLLMLAGTDQAPTAEQAQNLIVLWQALQVTQGSSTAAPEETAALLAQIEGLLTPDQLGAIRQMQLTNADMQTWAAENGITMGTGGGQGAGRNLSPEARATRQAEEGRTPTGSSGSGGSTAIIDALIVYLQTLIP
;
A
#
# COMPACT_ATOMS: atom_id res chain seq x y z
N MET A 1 -11.58 -50.03 41.97
CA MET A 1 -11.44 -48.60 42.21
C MET A 1 -10.07 -48.01 41.83
N LYS A 2 -9.11 -48.82 41.34
CA LYS A 2 -7.74 -48.36 40.95
C LYS A 2 -7.62 -47.95 39.46
N LYS A 3 -8.61 -48.25 38.62
CA LYS A 3 -8.56 -47.98 37.18
C LYS A 3 -9.20 -46.63 36.77
N LEU A 4 -9.90 -45.96 37.68
CA LEU A 4 -10.59 -44.66 37.40
C LEU A 4 -9.73 -43.44 37.71
N ILE A 5 -8.65 -43.61 38.48
CA ILE A 5 -7.75 -42.52 38.87
C ILE A 5 -6.69 -42.26 37.79
N MET A 6 -6.43 -43.19 36.88
CA MET A 6 -5.39 -43.05 35.86
C MET A 6 -5.84 -42.27 34.63
N LEU A 7 -7.15 -42.02 34.47
CA LEU A 7 -7.70 -41.31 33.33
C LEU A 7 -7.76 -39.78 33.51
N PHE A 8 -7.52 -39.30 34.74
CA PHE A 8 -7.63 -37.87 35.07
C PHE A 8 -6.30 -37.09 35.01
N ILE A 9 -5.19 -37.76 34.80
CA ILE A 9 -3.82 -37.15 34.84
C ILE A 9 -3.32 -36.76 33.43
N ILE A 10 -3.98 -37.18 32.36
CA ILE A 10 -3.52 -36.93 30.98
C ILE A 10 -4.10 -35.63 30.40
N SER A 11 -5.04 -34.95 31.10
CA SER A 11 -5.75 -33.77 30.57
C SER A 11 -5.15 -32.40 30.95
N ALA A 12 -3.98 -32.33 31.56
CA ALA A 12 -3.44 -31.09 32.15
C ALA A 12 -2.14 -30.57 31.49
N LEU A 13 -1.77 -31.01 30.28
CA LEU A 13 -0.45 -30.68 29.69
C LEU A 13 -0.50 -30.11 28.28
N LEU A 14 -1.56 -29.37 27.91
CA LEU A 14 -1.65 -28.73 26.60
C LEU A 14 -1.99 -27.21 26.63
N LEU A 15 -1.50 -26.47 27.62
CA LEU A 15 -1.57 -25.01 27.61
C LEU A 15 -0.20 -24.37 27.83
N SER A 16 0.72 -24.58 26.92
CA SER A 16 1.98 -23.83 26.87
C SER A 16 2.45 -23.69 25.45
N ALA A 17 1.75 -22.89 24.64
CA ALA A 17 2.28 -22.36 23.40
C ALA A 17 1.45 -21.15 23.00
N CYS A 18 1.97 -19.97 23.18
CA CYS A 18 1.90 -18.84 22.28
C CYS A 18 2.41 -17.59 22.99
N GLY A 19 3.71 -17.54 23.16
CA GLY A 19 4.43 -16.30 23.27
C GLY A 19 4.99 -15.96 21.90
N SER A 20 4.15 -15.74 20.88
CA SER A 20 4.55 -15.03 19.67
C SER A 20 4.59 -13.56 20.01
N ALA A 21 5.80 -13.00 20.07
CA ALA A 21 5.98 -11.56 20.00
C ALA A 21 5.24 -11.07 18.76
N ALA A 22 4.13 -10.35 18.98
CA ALA A 22 3.50 -9.58 17.94
C ALA A 22 4.50 -8.49 17.54
N THR A 23 5.27 -8.73 16.48
CA THR A 23 5.77 -7.64 15.66
C THR A 23 4.55 -6.85 15.28
N THR A 24 4.52 -5.59 15.67
CA THR A 24 3.54 -4.62 15.21
C THR A 24 3.82 -4.40 13.72
N ASP A 25 3.37 -5.34 12.90
CA ASP A 25 3.16 -5.09 11.50
C ASP A 25 2.14 -3.95 11.43
N THR A 26 2.62 -2.80 11.02
CA THR A 26 1.75 -1.73 10.53
C THR A 26 1.00 -2.37 9.37
N ALA A 27 -0.22 -2.83 9.63
CA ALA A 27 -1.06 -3.49 8.66
C ALA A 27 -1.18 -2.56 7.44
N SER A 28 -0.40 -2.83 6.41
CA SER A 28 -0.71 -2.34 5.09
C SER A 28 -2.06 -2.97 4.73
N SER A 29 -3.03 -2.12 4.43
CA SER A 29 -4.40 -2.51 4.10
C SER A 29 -4.53 -3.36 2.83
N ASP A 30 -3.42 -3.71 2.20
CA ASP A 30 -3.37 -4.54 1.01
C ASP A 30 -3.05 -5.98 1.43
N SER A 31 -4.07 -6.84 1.37
CA SER A 31 -3.91 -8.29 1.61
C SER A 31 -3.22 -9.02 0.45
N TYR A 32 -2.80 -8.30 -0.60
CA TYR A 32 -2.15 -8.87 -1.76
C TYR A 32 -0.67 -9.14 -1.50
N THR A 33 -0.26 -10.40 -1.69
CA THR A 33 1.14 -10.81 -1.70
C THR A 33 1.57 -11.07 -3.14
N SER A 34 2.52 -10.28 -3.64
CA SER A 34 3.05 -10.43 -4.99
C SER A 34 4.05 -11.59 -5.04
N PRO A 35 3.99 -12.44 -6.08
CA PRO A 35 5.03 -13.43 -6.34
C PRO A 35 6.33 -12.81 -6.87
N ASN A 36 6.30 -11.56 -7.35
CA ASN A 36 7.43 -10.91 -8.03
C ASN A 36 8.04 -9.75 -7.23
N LEU A 37 7.27 -9.09 -6.38
CA LEU A 37 7.68 -7.89 -5.64
C LEU A 37 7.76 -8.19 -4.14
N PRO A 38 8.97 -8.34 -3.56
CA PRO A 38 9.15 -8.59 -2.14
C PRO A 38 8.81 -7.35 -1.31
N VAL A 39 8.37 -7.57 -0.08
CA VAL A 39 8.11 -6.54 0.93
C VAL A 39 8.87 -6.81 2.24
N ASP A 40 9.82 -7.74 2.22
CA ASP A 40 10.57 -8.25 3.36
C ASP A 40 11.91 -7.53 3.58
N TYR A 41 12.06 -6.30 3.08
CA TYR A 41 13.21 -5.43 3.32
C TYR A 41 12.80 -4.16 4.11
N ASP A 42 13.76 -3.54 4.76
CA ASP A 42 13.52 -2.40 5.66
C ASP A 42 12.92 -1.21 4.90
N GLY A 43 11.81 -0.68 5.41
CA GLY A 43 11.11 0.45 4.81
C GLY A 43 10.39 0.14 3.50
N ALA A 44 10.24 -1.14 3.13
CA ALA A 44 9.58 -1.55 1.89
C ALA A 44 8.19 -0.90 1.71
N LEU A 45 7.91 -0.46 0.50
CA LEU A 45 6.56 -0.05 0.14
C LEU A 45 5.63 -1.26 0.03
N PRO A 46 4.33 -1.11 0.37
CA PRO A 46 3.30 -2.08 -0.02
C PRO A 46 3.34 -2.32 -1.54
N VAL A 47 2.97 -3.54 -1.97
CA VAL A 47 3.02 -3.94 -3.39
C VAL A 47 2.34 -2.94 -4.32
N ARG A 48 1.16 -2.44 -3.92
CA ARG A 48 0.45 -1.39 -4.66
C ARG A 48 1.32 -0.18 -4.95
N ASN A 49 2.01 0.31 -3.94
CA ASN A 49 2.84 1.50 -4.07
C ASN A 49 4.14 1.20 -4.83
N GLN A 50 4.70 -0.01 -4.70
CA GLN A 50 5.82 -0.46 -5.52
C GLN A 50 5.45 -0.48 -7.01
N LEU A 51 4.26 -1.02 -7.36
CA LEU A 51 3.76 -1.05 -8.73
C LEU A 51 3.53 0.38 -9.26
N ALA A 52 2.86 1.24 -8.48
CA ALA A 52 2.55 2.59 -8.93
C ALA A 52 3.80 3.46 -9.09
N LEU A 53 4.65 3.51 -8.08
CA LEU A 53 5.89 4.30 -8.13
C LEU A 53 6.89 3.73 -9.15
N GLY A 54 7.02 2.40 -9.18
CA GLY A 54 7.90 1.72 -10.13
C GLY A 54 7.54 2.04 -11.58
N LEU A 55 6.27 1.98 -11.96
CA LEU A 55 5.80 2.36 -13.29
C LEU A 55 6.12 3.82 -13.64
N LEU A 56 5.99 4.74 -12.67
CA LEU A 56 6.39 6.14 -12.86
C LEU A 56 7.90 6.30 -13.04
N MET A 57 8.70 5.53 -12.31
CA MET A 57 10.16 5.57 -12.42
C MET A 57 10.68 4.88 -13.68
N LEU A 58 9.91 4.00 -14.31
CA LEU A 58 10.22 3.43 -15.62
C LEU A 58 9.95 4.40 -16.77
N ALA A 59 9.31 5.56 -16.53
CA ALA A 59 9.04 6.55 -17.55
C ALA A 59 10.34 6.98 -18.26
N GLY A 60 10.30 7.01 -19.59
CA GLY A 60 11.46 7.38 -20.41
C GLY A 60 12.58 6.33 -20.50
N THR A 61 12.38 5.14 -19.94
CA THR A 61 13.30 3.99 -20.10
C THR A 61 12.78 3.02 -21.16
N ASP A 62 13.62 2.04 -21.54
CA ASP A 62 13.22 0.95 -22.45
C ASP A 62 12.16 0.02 -21.82
N GLN A 63 11.94 0.13 -20.52
CA GLN A 63 10.96 -0.64 -19.76
C GLN A 63 9.66 0.16 -19.51
N ALA A 64 9.51 1.35 -20.10
CA ALA A 64 8.29 2.14 -19.97
C ALA A 64 7.07 1.35 -20.48
N PRO A 65 5.88 1.54 -19.87
CA PRO A 65 4.65 0.94 -20.37
C PRO A 65 4.38 1.32 -21.82
N THR A 66 3.93 0.37 -22.63
CA THR A 66 3.46 0.64 -23.99
C THR A 66 2.08 1.32 -23.97
N ALA A 67 1.68 1.95 -25.07
CA ALA A 67 0.34 2.54 -25.22
C ALA A 67 -0.79 1.51 -24.97
N GLU A 68 -0.61 0.26 -25.42
CA GLU A 68 -1.58 -0.81 -25.19
C GLU A 68 -1.64 -1.21 -23.72
N GLN A 69 -0.50 -1.35 -23.05
CA GLN A 69 -0.47 -1.59 -21.61
C GLN A 69 -1.12 -0.42 -20.84
N ALA A 70 -0.83 0.81 -21.23
CA ALA A 70 -1.37 2.01 -20.58
C ALA A 70 -2.90 2.04 -20.61
N GLN A 71 -3.53 1.69 -21.74
CA GLN A 71 -5.00 1.61 -21.85
C GLN A 71 -5.61 0.65 -20.81
N ASN A 72 -5.04 -0.53 -20.68
CA ASN A 72 -5.52 -1.54 -19.74
C ASN A 72 -5.21 -1.17 -18.28
N LEU A 73 -4.02 -0.65 -18.03
CA LEU A 73 -3.58 -0.23 -16.70
C LEU A 73 -4.45 0.90 -16.14
N ILE A 74 -4.82 1.91 -16.94
CA ILE A 74 -5.68 3.01 -16.51
C ILE A 74 -7.00 2.48 -15.94
N VAL A 75 -7.65 1.56 -16.65
CA VAL A 75 -8.94 0.99 -16.21
C VAL A 75 -8.81 0.29 -14.86
N LEU A 76 -7.75 -0.50 -14.67
CA LEU A 76 -7.52 -1.22 -13.42
C LEU A 76 -7.14 -0.30 -12.26
N TRP A 77 -6.30 0.73 -12.50
CA TRP A 77 -5.95 1.70 -11.48
C TRP A 77 -7.14 2.56 -11.06
N GLN A 78 -8.01 2.95 -11.99
CA GLN A 78 -9.25 3.64 -11.67
C GLN A 78 -10.21 2.77 -10.87
N ALA A 79 -10.36 1.49 -11.24
CA ALA A 79 -11.16 0.54 -10.48
C ALA A 79 -10.61 0.40 -9.05
N LEU A 80 -9.29 0.29 -8.89
CA LEU A 80 -8.64 0.21 -7.59
C LEU A 80 -8.90 1.46 -6.74
N GLN A 81 -8.88 2.66 -7.32
CA GLN A 81 -9.23 3.90 -6.61
C GLN A 81 -10.68 3.89 -6.11
N VAL A 82 -11.62 3.48 -6.94
CA VAL A 82 -13.04 3.38 -6.58
C VAL A 82 -13.23 2.37 -5.43
N THR A 83 -12.59 1.21 -5.53
CA THR A 83 -12.63 0.18 -4.50
C THR A 83 -12.09 0.70 -3.16
N GLN A 84 -10.99 1.45 -3.17
CA GLN A 84 -10.42 2.02 -1.94
C GLN A 84 -11.26 3.16 -1.33
N GLY A 85 -12.00 3.90 -2.15
CA GLY A 85 -12.94 4.91 -1.69
C GLY A 85 -14.22 4.33 -1.07
N SER A 86 -14.48 3.05 -1.28
CA SER A 86 -15.65 2.34 -0.74
C SER A 86 -15.36 1.78 0.64
N SER A 87 -16.18 2.13 1.63
CA SER A 87 -16.08 1.56 2.99
C SER A 87 -16.48 0.07 3.06
N THR A 88 -16.98 -0.49 1.96
CA THR A 88 -17.47 -1.88 1.84
C THR A 88 -16.59 -2.74 0.93
N ALA A 89 -15.46 -2.20 0.45
CA ALA A 89 -14.55 -2.95 -0.41
C ALA A 89 -14.01 -4.19 0.31
N ALA A 90 -14.15 -5.35 -0.34
CA ALA A 90 -13.55 -6.58 0.17
C ALA A 90 -12.04 -6.58 -0.10
N PRO A 91 -11.20 -6.98 0.88
CA PRO A 91 -9.76 -7.10 0.66
C PRO A 91 -9.38 -7.97 -0.54
N GLU A 92 -10.18 -8.99 -0.81
CA GLU A 92 -10.01 -9.92 -1.94
C GLU A 92 -10.20 -9.23 -3.30
N GLU A 93 -11.09 -8.23 -3.38
CA GLU A 93 -11.29 -7.43 -4.60
C GLU A 93 -10.06 -6.58 -4.90
N THR A 94 -9.53 -5.91 -3.89
CA THR A 94 -8.26 -5.15 -4.00
C THR A 94 -7.11 -6.07 -4.43
N ALA A 95 -7.00 -7.25 -3.82
CA ALA A 95 -5.98 -8.24 -4.17
C ALA A 95 -6.12 -8.72 -5.62
N ALA A 96 -7.34 -8.98 -6.10
CA ALA A 96 -7.59 -9.39 -7.46
C ALA A 96 -7.23 -8.31 -8.49
N LEU A 97 -7.51 -7.04 -8.20
CA LEU A 97 -7.11 -5.91 -9.05
C LEU A 97 -5.59 -5.76 -9.11
N LEU A 98 -4.90 -5.87 -7.99
CA LEU A 98 -3.43 -5.81 -7.95
C LEU A 98 -2.78 -6.96 -8.71
N ALA A 99 -3.33 -8.17 -8.60
CA ALA A 99 -2.88 -9.33 -9.39
C ALA A 99 -3.06 -9.10 -10.91
N GLN A 100 -4.17 -8.48 -11.33
CA GLN A 100 -4.41 -8.14 -12.72
C GLN A 100 -3.44 -7.05 -13.21
N ILE A 101 -3.19 -6.01 -12.42
CA ILE A 101 -2.21 -4.96 -12.73
C ILE A 101 -0.82 -5.57 -12.90
N GLU A 102 -0.38 -6.42 -11.97
CA GLU A 102 0.89 -7.10 -12.04
C GLU A 102 0.98 -8.02 -13.27
N GLY A 103 -0.11 -8.72 -13.59
CA GLY A 103 -0.20 -9.61 -14.76
C GLY A 103 -0.12 -8.91 -16.12
N LEU A 104 -0.35 -7.60 -16.19
CA LEU A 104 -0.18 -6.80 -17.41
C LEU A 104 1.28 -6.39 -17.66
N LEU A 105 2.15 -6.48 -16.65
CA LEU A 105 3.55 -6.08 -16.75
C LEU A 105 4.40 -7.22 -17.29
N THR A 106 5.40 -6.88 -18.06
CA THR A 106 6.38 -7.87 -18.54
C THR A 106 7.29 -8.32 -17.39
N PRO A 107 7.91 -9.51 -17.51
CA PRO A 107 8.91 -9.96 -16.55
C PRO A 107 10.08 -8.98 -16.38
N ASP A 108 10.46 -8.28 -17.45
CA ASP A 108 11.54 -7.28 -17.41
C ASP A 108 11.12 -6.03 -16.63
N GLN A 109 9.88 -5.55 -16.82
CA GLN A 109 9.32 -4.45 -16.04
C GLN A 109 9.24 -4.80 -14.55
N LEU A 110 8.70 -5.97 -14.22
CA LEU A 110 8.63 -6.44 -12.83
C LEU A 110 10.03 -6.64 -12.23
N GLY A 111 10.98 -7.16 -13.02
CA GLY A 111 12.37 -7.31 -12.63
C GLY A 111 13.04 -5.97 -12.33
N ALA A 112 12.79 -4.95 -13.16
CA ALA A 112 13.30 -3.60 -12.95
C ALA A 112 12.71 -2.97 -11.67
N ILE A 113 11.39 -3.04 -11.47
CA ILE A 113 10.73 -2.53 -10.26
C ILE A 113 11.27 -3.23 -9.01
N ARG A 114 11.42 -4.54 -9.04
CA ARG A 114 11.99 -5.32 -7.93
C ARG A 114 13.41 -4.88 -7.57
N GLN A 115 14.24 -4.59 -8.57
CA GLN A 115 15.62 -4.16 -8.36
C GLN A 115 15.72 -2.78 -7.70
N MET A 116 14.71 -1.92 -7.85
CA MET A 116 14.66 -0.60 -7.23
C MET A 116 14.53 -0.69 -5.71
N GLN A 117 14.00 -1.78 -5.14
CA GLN A 117 13.75 -1.92 -3.69
C GLN A 117 13.09 -0.67 -3.07
N LEU A 118 11.97 -0.27 -3.67
CA LEU A 118 11.30 0.99 -3.38
C LEU A 118 10.84 1.10 -1.92
N THR A 119 11.22 2.18 -1.28
CA THR A 119 10.92 2.50 0.13
C THR A 119 10.01 3.70 0.26
N ASN A 120 9.50 3.94 1.48
CA ASN A 120 8.77 5.17 1.80
C ASN A 120 9.62 6.44 1.58
N ALA A 121 10.95 6.36 1.74
CA ALA A 121 11.84 7.48 1.49
C ALA A 121 11.91 7.81 -0.02
N ASP A 122 11.99 6.78 -0.87
CA ASP A 122 11.97 6.97 -2.33
C ASP A 122 10.67 7.60 -2.80
N MET A 123 9.55 7.13 -2.24
CA MET A 123 8.24 7.69 -2.52
C MET A 123 8.14 9.17 -2.15
N GLN A 124 8.66 9.57 -1.00
CA GLN A 124 8.69 10.96 -0.56
C GLN A 124 9.60 11.81 -1.43
N THR A 125 10.78 11.31 -1.78
CA THR A 125 11.74 11.97 -2.66
C THR A 125 11.13 12.22 -4.04
N TRP A 126 10.58 11.17 -4.65
CA TRP A 126 9.93 11.28 -5.95
C TRP A 126 8.78 12.29 -5.94
N ALA A 127 7.93 12.27 -4.90
CA ALA A 127 6.82 13.21 -4.77
C ALA A 127 7.31 14.65 -4.65
N ALA A 128 8.36 14.91 -3.86
CA ALA A 128 8.94 16.23 -3.70
C ALA A 128 9.50 16.77 -5.03
N GLU A 129 10.21 15.92 -5.80
CA GLU A 129 10.77 16.27 -7.11
C GLU A 129 9.69 16.59 -8.16
N ASN A 130 8.52 15.95 -8.03
CA ASN A 130 7.38 16.15 -8.92
C ASN A 130 6.36 17.17 -8.40
N GLY A 131 6.67 17.91 -7.33
CA GLY A 131 5.79 18.94 -6.76
C GLY A 131 4.51 18.39 -6.11
N ILE A 132 4.50 17.10 -5.78
CA ILE A 132 3.36 16.44 -5.15
C ILE A 132 3.48 16.57 -3.64
N THR A 133 2.51 17.23 -3.02
CA THR A 133 2.46 17.33 -1.57
C THR A 133 1.93 16.02 -0.99
N MET A 134 2.83 15.20 -0.48
CA MET A 134 2.47 14.03 0.30
C MET A 134 1.97 14.49 1.67
N GLY A 135 0.71 14.19 1.99
CA GLY A 135 0.24 14.38 3.34
C GLY A 135 1.16 13.61 4.30
N THR A 136 1.74 14.30 5.27
CA THR A 136 2.69 13.73 6.25
C THR A 136 1.95 12.72 7.15
N GLY A 137 1.58 11.60 6.60
CA GLY A 137 0.94 10.46 7.29
C GLY A 137 1.93 9.58 8.05
N GLY A 138 3.00 10.17 8.59
CA GLY A 138 4.06 9.43 9.30
C GLY A 138 4.76 10.22 10.39
N GLY A 139 4.31 11.44 10.69
CA GLY A 139 4.82 12.23 11.81
C GLY A 139 4.29 11.67 13.14
N GLN A 140 5.03 10.78 13.77
CA GLN A 140 4.86 10.53 15.19
C GLN A 140 5.03 11.85 15.95
N GLY A 141 3.94 12.45 16.44
CA GLY A 141 4.02 13.32 17.58
C GLY A 141 3.38 14.70 17.51
N ALA A 142 3.26 15.37 16.38
CA ALA A 142 2.82 16.78 16.41
C ALA A 142 1.29 17.02 16.48
N GLY A 143 0.48 16.01 16.16
CA GLY A 143 -0.99 16.16 16.14
C GLY A 143 -1.75 15.36 17.20
N ARG A 144 -1.11 14.41 17.87
CA ARG A 144 -1.81 13.55 18.86
C ARG A 144 -2.18 14.26 20.15
N ASN A 145 -1.48 15.36 20.48
CA ASN A 145 -1.73 16.14 21.70
C ASN A 145 -2.54 17.42 21.47
N LEU A 146 -3.06 17.64 20.26
CA LEU A 146 -3.95 18.77 19.99
C LEU A 146 -5.40 18.37 20.32
N SER A 147 -6.13 19.27 20.99
CA SER A 147 -7.56 19.11 21.21
C SER A 147 -8.30 19.01 19.87
N PRO A 148 -9.49 18.40 19.81
CA PRO A 148 -10.29 18.32 18.58
C PRO A 148 -10.52 19.69 17.93
N GLU A 149 -10.68 20.73 18.75
CA GLU A 149 -10.85 22.12 18.30
C GLU A 149 -9.60 22.69 17.65
N ALA A 150 -8.42 22.45 18.25
CA ALA A 150 -7.14 22.89 17.67
C ALA A 150 -6.81 22.18 16.35
N ARG A 151 -7.26 20.92 16.17
CA ARG A 151 -7.16 20.22 14.88
C ARG A 151 -8.06 20.84 13.83
N ALA A 152 -9.32 21.16 14.18
CA ALA A 152 -10.28 21.79 13.29
C ALA A 152 -9.80 23.18 12.83
N THR A 153 -9.24 23.99 13.75
CA THR A 153 -8.68 25.32 13.42
C THR A 153 -7.53 25.21 12.45
N ARG A 154 -6.60 24.28 12.67
CA ARG A 154 -5.46 24.05 11.79
C ARG A 154 -5.86 23.57 10.40
N GLN A 155 -6.87 22.70 10.33
CA GLN A 155 -7.44 22.24 9.06
C GLN A 155 -8.12 23.38 8.29
N ALA A 156 -8.79 24.30 8.97
CA ALA A 156 -9.41 25.47 8.36
C ALA A 156 -8.38 26.48 7.84
N GLU A 157 -7.28 26.69 8.59
CA GLU A 157 -6.19 27.59 8.19
C GLU A 157 -5.38 27.02 7.00
N GLU A 158 -5.23 25.71 6.91
CA GLU A 158 -4.51 25.04 5.80
C GLU A 158 -5.37 24.84 4.55
N GLY A 159 -6.63 25.28 4.54
CA GLY A 159 -7.56 25.18 3.39
C GLY A 159 -7.92 23.73 3.02
N ARG A 160 -7.69 22.78 3.92
CA ARG A 160 -8.01 21.37 3.70
C ARG A 160 -9.43 21.06 4.13
N THR A 161 -10.27 20.66 3.19
CA THR A 161 -11.55 20.01 3.51
C THR A 161 -11.28 18.74 4.31
N PRO A 162 -12.06 18.45 5.37
CA PRO A 162 -11.91 17.24 6.15
C PRO A 162 -12.41 16.04 5.35
N THR A 163 -11.57 15.55 4.45
CA THR A 163 -11.76 14.23 3.86
C THR A 163 -11.06 13.26 4.79
N GLY A 164 -11.85 12.57 5.62
CA GLY A 164 -11.35 11.63 6.61
C GLY A 164 -10.68 10.43 5.95
N SER A 165 -9.38 10.52 5.76
CA SER A 165 -8.54 9.38 5.42
C SER A 165 -7.16 9.60 6.03
N SER A 166 -6.99 9.12 7.26
CA SER A 166 -5.68 9.04 7.91
C SER A 166 -4.83 8.02 7.16
N GLY A 167 -3.78 8.45 6.48
CA GLY A 167 -2.73 7.61 5.92
C GLY A 167 -2.81 7.31 4.42
N SER A 168 -3.89 7.62 3.74
CA SER A 168 -4.08 7.31 2.31
C SER A 168 -3.60 8.40 1.34
N GLY A 169 -3.37 9.63 1.80
CA GLY A 169 -3.12 10.78 0.91
C GLY A 169 -1.92 10.62 -0.02
N GLY A 170 -0.84 10.02 0.47
CA GLY A 170 0.37 9.83 -0.33
C GLY A 170 0.21 8.78 -1.43
N SER A 171 -0.38 7.64 -1.09
CA SER A 171 -0.63 6.56 -2.07
C SER A 171 -1.61 6.99 -3.16
N THR A 172 -2.65 7.75 -2.80
CA THR A 172 -3.63 8.26 -3.77
C THR A 172 -2.98 9.23 -4.75
N ALA A 173 -2.16 10.16 -4.25
CA ALA A 173 -1.48 11.14 -5.10
C ALA A 173 -0.54 10.50 -6.13
N ILE A 174 0.15 9.41 -5.75
CA ILE A 174 1.01 8.66 -6.68
C ILE A 174 0.17 7.93 -7.74
N ILE A 175 -0.94 7.33 -7.35
CA ILE A 175 -1.84 6.66 -8.30
C ILE A 175 -2.45 7.69 -9.26
N ASP A 176 -2.83 8.87 -8.78
CA ASP A 176 -3.32 9.96 -9.64
C ASP A 176 -2.25 10.38 -10.65
N ALA A 177 -1.01 10.59 -10.20
CA ALA A 177 0.11 10.92 -11.07
C ALA A 177 0.39 9.82 -12.09
N LEU A 178 0.31 8.54 -11.68
CA LEU A 178 0.47 7.41 -12.59
C LEU A 178 -0.63 7.41 -13.67
N ILE A 179 -1.88 7.60 -13.31
CA ILE A 179 -2.99 7.63 -14.28
C ILE A 179 -2.77 8.76 -15.29
N VAL A 180 -2.38 9.96 -14.82
CA VAL A 180 -2.06 11.08 -15.70
C VAL A 180 -0.90 10.72 -16.64
N TYR A 181 0.18 10.13 -16.13
CA TYR A 181 1.30 9.68 -16.96
C TYR A 181 0.86 8.65 -18.01
N LEU A 182 0.12 7.61 -17.60
CA LEU A 182 -0.38 6.59 -18.53
C LEU A 182 -1.26 7.17 -19.63
N GLN A 183 -2.07 8.20 -19.32
CA GLN A 183 -2.88 8.91 -20.31
C GLN A 183 -2.03 9.63 -21.37
N THR A 184 -0.81 10.07 -21.03
CA THR A 184 0.09 10.69 -22.02
C THR A 184 0.67 9.71 -23.02
N LEU A 185 0.61 8.40 -22.73
CA LEU A 185 1.12 7.34 -23.62
C LEU A 185 0.10 6.92 -24.69
N ILE A 186 -1.15 7.36 -24.53
CA ILE A 186 -2.24 7.01 -25.46
C ILE A 186 -2.37 8.15 -26.48
N PRO A 187 -2.36 7.86 -27.79
CA PRO A 187 -2.46 8.88 -28.84
C PRO A 187 -3.83 9.55 -28.88
#